data_9d56ba565c6b1aed2095cd32926861ec
#
_entry.id   9d56ba565c6b1aed2095cd32926861ec
#
_cell.length_a   1.000
_cell.length_b   1.000
_cell.length_c   1.000
_cell.angle_alpha   90.00
_cell.angle_beta   90.00
_cell.angle_gamma   90.00
#
_symmetry.space_group_name_H-M   'P 1'
#
loop_
_entity.id
_entity.type
_entity.pdbx_description
1 polymer ?
#
loop_
_entity_poly.entity_id
_entity_poly.type
_entity_poly.pdbx_seq_one_letter_code
_entity_poly.pdbx_strand_id
1 'polypeptide(L)'
;VICDINQAGCDANVEEMKKMGIEAAGYAANLTDPDAVKELVNKIVEKYGRIDVLVNNAGISQKVTVADMTLDDIKRIFSVNMFGLFLITQAVCEVMKKQKYGRIVHLSSVSGKRGGGVFGGAHYSASKAAVLGFSKNLAREVSQYGITTNCVCPGLINTEIWKSMPKEQADAVIAGIPMGRPGETQEVANAIVFLASKEASYITGEEIDINGGSHMD
;
A
#
# COMPACT_ATOMS: atom_id res chain seq x y z
N VAL A 1 -10.76 1.43 10.34
CA VAL A 1 -10.20 2.78 10.41
C VAL A 1 -9.65 3.18 9.04
N ILE A 2 -9.90 4.41 8.61
CA ILE A 2 -9.34 5.02 7.40
C ILE A 2 -8.42 6.16 7.83
N CYS A 3 -7.23 6.22 7.25
CA CYS A 3 -6.29 7.32 7.46
C CYS A 3 -5.83 7.88 6.11
N ASP A 4 -5.91 9.20 5.99
CA ASP A 4 -5.40 9.96 4.85
C ASP A 4 -4.95 11.35 5.34
N ILE A 5 -4.23 12.12 4.53
CA ILE A 5 -3.97 13.54 4.83
C ILE A 5 -5.22 14.41 4.63
N ASN A 6 -6.19 13.93 3.87
CA ASN A 6 -7.44 14.60 3.54
C ASN A 6 -8.59 14.12 4.44
N GLN A 7 -8.91 14.88 5.48
CA GLN A 7 -10.02 14.57 6.40
C GLN A 7 -11.35 14.41 5.67
N ALA A 8 -11.67 15.29 4.73
CA ALA A 8 -12.94 15.20 3.99
C ALA A 8 -13.08 13.90 3.21
N GLY A 9 -11.96 13.38 2.64
CA GLY A 9 -11.92 12.07 2.01
C GLY A 9 -12.14 10.93 3.01
N CYS A 10 -11.55 11.02 4.21
CA CYS A 10 -11.79 10.06 5.27
C CYS A 10 -13.28 10.04 5.68
N ASP A 11 -13.86 11.21 5.88
CA ASP A 11 -15.26 11.34 6.33
C ASP A 11 -16.25 10.79 5.29
N ALA A 12 -16.03 11.07 4.00
CA ALA A 12 -16.85 10.55 2.90
C ALA A 12 -16.85 9.01 2.88
N ASN A 13 -15.66 8.40 2.99
CA ASN A 13 -15.55 6.94 3.04
C ASN A 13 -16.17 6.35 4.31
N VAL A 14 -16.05 7.00 5.46
CA VAL A 14 -16.70 6.58 6.71
C VAL A 14 -18.21 6.58 6.56
N GLU A 15 -18.80 7.60 5.93
CA GLU A 15 -20.25 7.66 5.69
C GLU A 15 -20.73 6.55 4.74
N GLU A 16 -19.95 6.20 3.73
CA GLU A 16 -20.27 5.05 2.86
C GLU A 16 -20.26 3.73 3.65
N MET A 17 -19.23 3.50 4.46
CA MET A 17 -19.14 2.31 5.30
C MET A 17 -20.30 2.21 6.29
N LYS A 18 -20.69 3.32 6.91
CA LYS A 18 -21.85 3.35 7.81
C LYS A 18 -23.16 2.97 7.11
N LYS A 19 -23.36 3.43 5.86
CA LYS A 19 -24.53 3.01 5.05
C LYS A 19 -24.57 1.49 4.79
N MET A 20 -23.40 0.86 4.78
CA MET A 20 -23.25 -0.59 4.66
C MET A 20 -23.36 -1.32 6.01
N GLY A 21 -23.64 -0.60 7.10
CA GLY A 21 -23.70 -1.18 8.46
C GLY A 21 -22.35 -1.47 9.09
N ILE A 22 -21.26 -0.91 8.55
CA ILE A 22 -19.89 -1.13 9.04
C ILE A 22 -19.52 -0.02 10.01
N GLU A 23 -19.05 -0.37 11.21
CA GLU A 23 -18.45 0.59 12.12
C GLU A 23 -17.11 1.09 11.53
N ALA A 24 -16.99 2.39 11.35
CA ALA A 24 -15.81 3.01 10.77
C ALA A 24 -15.43 4.32 11.48
N ALA A 25 -14.16 4.67 11.43
CA ALA A 25 -13.62 5.96 11.86
C ALA A 25 -12.56 6.44 10.87
N GLY A 26 -12.53 7.75 10.64
CA GLY A 26 -11.59 8.42 9.76
C GLY A 26 -10.70 9.39 10.55
N TYR A 27 -9.42 9.40 10.25
CA TYR A 27 -8.45 10.29 10.87
C TYR A 27 -7.54 10.92 9.82
N ALA A 28 -7.42 12.24 9.85
CA ALA A 28 -6.37 12.90 9.07
C ALA A 28 -5.03 12.77 9.79
N ALA A 29 -4.03 12.25 9.10
CA ALA A 29 -2.66 12.21 9.60
C ALA A 29 -1.65 12.24 8.47
N ASN A 30 -0.60 13.03 8.64
CA ASN A 30 0.57 12.99 7.77
C ASN A 30 1.50 11.87 8.25
N LEU A 31 1.55 10.77 7.51
CA LEU A 31 2.38 9.61 7.88
C LEU A 31 3.90 9.90 7.80
N THR A 32 4.32 11.01 7.21
CA THR A 32 5.75 11.41 7.19
C THR A 32 6.17 12.17 8.45
N ASP A 33 5.22 12.44 9.35
CA ASP A 33 5.44 13.08 10.65
C ASP A 33 5.37 12.02 11.76
N PRO A 34 6.49 11.75 12.48
CA PRO A 34 6.53 10.75 13.53
C PRO A 34 5.56 11.02 14.69
N ASP A 35 5.34 12.28 15.04
CA ASP A 35 4.44 12.65 16.14
C ASP A 35 2.97 12.43 15.74
N ALA A 36 2.60 12.81 14.51
CA ALA A 36 1.27 12.53 13.96
C ALA A 36 0.98 11.03 13.86
N VAL A 37 1.97 10.21 13.48
CA VAL A 37 1.84 8.75 13.44
C VAL A 37 1.61 8.17 14.84
N LYS A 38 2.39 8.61 15.83
CA LYS A 38 2.24 8.18 17.22
C LYS A 38 0.87 8.55 17.79
N GLU A 39 0.43 9.76 17.55
CA GLU A 39 -0.89 10.23 17.97
C GLU A 39 -2.02 9.42 17.34
N LEU A 40 -1.93 9.15 16.03
CA LEU A 40 -2.90 8.32 15.30
C LEU A 40 -3.01 6.93 15.92
N VAL A 41 -1.88 6.24 16.12
CA VAL A 41 -1.87 4.88 16.67
C VAL A 41 -2.44 4.87 18.09
N ASN A 42 -2.08 5.86 18.94
CA ASN A 42 -2.62 5.98 20.29
C ASN A 42 -4.15 6.16 20.29
N LYS A 43 -4.69 7.05 19.43
CA LYS A 43 -6.15 7.26 19.29
C LYS A 43 -6.88 5.98 18.88
N ILE A 44 -6.28 5.20 17.95
CA ILE A 44 -6.87 3.94 17.52
C ILE A 44 -6.88 2.91 18.66
N VAL A 45 -5.76 2.78 19.37
CA VAL A 45 -5.64 1.84 20.50
C VAL A 45 -6.54 2.26 21.66
N GLU A 46 -6.65 3.55 21.96
CA GLU A 46 -7.56 4.07 22.99
C GLU A 46 -9.02 3.73 22.67
N LYS A 47 -9.41 3.87 21.40
CA LYS A 47 -10.80 3.63 20.97
C LYS A 47 -11.15 2.16 20.84
N TYR A 48 -10.25 1.33 20.27
CA TYR A 48 -10.55 -0.05 19.87
C TYR A 48 -9.79 -1.11 20.69
N GLY A 49 -8.82 -0.70 21.50
CA GLY A 49 -8.00 -1.58 22.33
C GLY A 49 -6.95 -2.39 21.58
N ARG A 50 -7.03 -2.46 20.24
CA ARG A 50 -6.17 -3.32 19.41
C ARG A 50 -6.06 -2.85 17.97
N ILE A 51 -5.06 -3.38 17.25
CA ILE A 51 -4.91 -3.26 15.80
C ILE A 51 -4.54 -4.64 15.25
N ASP A 52 -5.44 -5.24 14.46
CA ASP A 52 -5.24 -6.59 13.93
C ASP A 52 -4.65 -6.60 12.53
N VAL A 53 -5.01 -5.61 11.73
CA VAL A 53 -4.60 -5.49 10.33
C VAL A 53 -4.08 -4.08 10.07
N LEU A 54 -2.94 -4.00 9.40
CA LEU A 54 -2.41 -2.78 8.81
C LEU A 54 -2.30 -2.96 7.30
N VAL A 55 -2.97 -2.09 6.55
CA VAL A 55 -2.80 -2.00 5.09
C VAL A 55 -2.08 -0.71 4.76
N ASN A 56 -0.83 -0.81 4.35
CA ASN A 56 -0.03 0.32 3.89
C ASN A 56 -0.34 0.61 2.42
N ASN A 57 -1.40 1.38 2.18
CA ASN A 57 -1.89 1.76 0.86
C ASN A 57 -1.43 3.15 0.42
N ALA A 58 -1.16 4.06 1.36
CA ALA A 58 -0.76 5.42 1.05
C ALA A 58 0.47 5.46 0.13
N GLY A 59 0.38 6.25 -0.92
CA GLY A 59 1.47 6.37 -1.88
C GLY A 59 1.19 7.39 -2.96
N ILE A 60 2.25 7.94 -3.52
CA ILE A 60 2.22 8.88 -4.63
C ILE A 60 3.12 8.39 -5.76
N SER A 61 2.82 8.84 -6.98
CA SER A 61 3.65 8.59 -8.15
C SER A 61 3.98 9.89 -8.88
N GLN A 62 5.02 9.85 -9.68
CA GLN A 62 5.41 10.95 -10.56
C GLN A 62 6.11 10.38 -11.78
N LYS A 63 5.73 10.87 -12.95
CA LYS A 63 6.40 10.54 -14.22
C LYS A 63 7.41 11.65 -14.53
N VAL A 64 8.68 11.32 -14.42
CA VAL A 64 9.80 12.21 -14.78
C VAL A 64 10.98 11.35 -15.23
N THR A 65 11.75 11.82 -16.22
CA THR A 65 12.95 11.12 -16.68
C THR A 65 14.06 11.22 -15.65
N VAL A 66 15.04 10.32 -15.69
CA VAL A 66 16.20 10.40 -14.78
C VAL A 66 17.01 11.68 -15.02
N ALA A 67 17.06 12.16 -16.27
CA ALA A 67 17.79 13.37 -16.61
C ALA A 67 17.18 14.65 -16.00
N ASP A 68 15.85 14.68 -15.86
CA ASP A 68 15.11 15.84 -15.36
C ASP A 68 14.74 15.73 -13.88
N MET A 69 15.04 14.57 -13.26
CA MET A 69 14.64 14.26 -11.88
C MET A 69 15.51 15.06 -10.89
N THR A 70 14.85 15.81 -10.04
CA THR A 70 15.51 16.55 -8.96
C THR A 70 15.66 15.72 -7.69
N LEU A 71 16.56 16.13 -6.80
CA LEU A 71 16.67 15.53 -5.46
C LEU A 71 15.36 15.68 -4.66
N ASP A 72 14.63 16.78 -4.85
CA ASP A 72 13.37 17.02 -4.14
C ASP A 72 12.26 16.11 -4.65
N ASP A 73 12.23 15.76 -5.94
CA ASP A 73 11.34 14.72 -6.47
C ASP A 73 11.61 13.38 -5.79
N ILE A 74 12.87 12.99 -5.67
CA ILE A 74 13.27 11.74 -5.01
C ILE A 74 12.82 11.75 -3.54
N LYS A 75 13.17 12.83 -2.80
CA LYS A 75 12.79 12.97 -1.39
C LYS A 75 11.28 12.89 -1.20
N ARG A 76 10.51 13.58 -2.02
CA ARG A 76 9.05 13.60 -1.93
C ARG A 76 8.45 12.21 -2.11
N ILE A 77 8.88 11.47 -3.13
CA ILE A 77 8.40 10.10 -3.39
C ILE A 77 8.79 9.16 -2.24
N PHE A 78 10.04 9.20 -1.79
CA PHE A 78 10.51 8.33 -0.71
C PHE A 78 9.89 8.69 0.64
N SER A 79 9.67 9.97 0.92
CA SER A 79 9.02 10.40 2.17
C SER A 79 7.66 9.76 2.33
N VAL A 80 6.82 9.77 1.29
CA VAL A 80 5.49 9.19 1.37
C VAL A 80 5.53 7.66 1.24
N ASN A 81 6.14 7.15 0.17
CA ASN A 81 6.04 5.74 -0.19
C ASN A 81 6.86 4.81 0.70
N MET A 82 7.92 5.31 1.35
CA MET A 82 8.82 4.50 2.16
C MET A 82 8.89 4.98 3.60
N PHE A 83 9.19 6.25 3.87
CA PHE A 83 9.40 6.70 5.25
C PHE A 83 8.08 6.72 6.03
N GLY A 84 6.98 7.21 5.42
CA GLY A 84 5.66 7.16 6.04
C GLY A 84 5.20 5.73 6.31
N LEU A 85 5.38 4.83 5.34
CA LEU A 85 5.10 3.40 5.50
C LEU A 85 5.93 2.79 6.63
N PHE A 86 7.22 3.12 6.72
CA PHE A 86 8.11 2.64 7.78
C PHE A 86 7.63 3.09 9.15
N LEU A 87 7.34 4.38 9.32
CA LEU A 87 6.93 4.97 10.60
C LEU A 87 5.63 4.36 11.13
N ILE A 88 4.60 4.28 10.31
CA ILE A 88 3.32 3.69 10.74
C ILE A 88 3.46 2.19 11.03
N THR A 89 4.24 1.47 10.21
CA THR A 89 4.48 0.04 10.45
C THR A 89 5.22 -0.18 11.76
N GLN A 90 6.26 0.61 12.06
CA GLN A 90 6.99 0.53 13.31
C GLN A 90 6.06 0.75 14.51
N ALA A 91 5.25 1.80 14.50
CA ALA A 91 4.34 2.10 15.60
C ALA A 91 3.27 1.02 15.80
N VAL A 92 2.69 0.49 14.72
CA VAL A 92 1.68 -0.57 14.77
C VAL A 92 2.30 -1.91 15.19
N CYS A 93 3.51 -2.24 14.76
CA CYS A 93 4.21 -3.47 15.19
C CYS A 93 4.36 -3.56 16.71
N GLU A 94 4.61 -2.46 17.41
CA GLU A 94 4.70 -2.46 18.88
C GLU A 94 3.38 -2.84 19.57
N VAL A 95 2.24 -2.47 18.95
CA VAL A 95 0.92 -2.88 19.39
C VAL A 95 0.69 -4.37 19.10
N MET A 96 0.95 -4.79 17.86
CA MET A 96 0.75 -6.17 17.40
C MET A 96 1.64 -7.17 18.16
N LYS A 97 2.89 -6.82 18.48
CA LYS A 97 3.80 -7.66 19.31
C LYS A 97 3.21 -7.96 20.70
N LYS A 98 2.61 -6.95 21.35
CA LYS A 98 1.93 -7.13 22.65
C LYS A 98 0.70 -8.03 22.54
N GLN A 99 -0.02 -7.93 21.41
CA GLN A 99 -1.19 -8.75 21.10
C GLN A 99 -0.82 -10.20 20.72
N LYS A 100 0.42 -10.45 20.31
CA LYS A 100 0.91 -11.71 19.70
C LYS A 100 0.07 -12.10 18.46
N TYR A 101 -0.36 -11.11 17.70
CA TYR A 101 -1.14 -11.25 16.49
C TYR A 101 -1.05 -9.98 15.65
N GLY A 102 -0.93 -10.14 14.34
CA GLY A 102 -1.01 -9.05 13.37
C GLY A 102 -0.96 -9.55 11.94
N ARG A 103 -1.53 -8.76 11.04
CA ARG A 103 -1.46 -8.94 9.59
C ARG A 103 -1.07 -7.62 8.96
N ILE A 104 0.03 -7.58 8.24
CA ILE A 104 0.51 -6.38 7.58
C ILE A 104 0.55 -6.63 6.08
N VAL A 105 -0.10 -5.78 5.31
CA VAL A 105 -0.09 -5.85 3.85
C VAL A 105 0.40 -4.51 3.29
N HIS A 106 1.46 -4.57 2.51
CA HIS A 106 2.04 -3.39 1.87
C HIS A 106 1.66 -3.34 0.40
N LEU A 107 1.24 -2.18 -0.09
CA LEU A 107 1.08 -1.94 -1.51
C LEU A 107 2.42 -1.53 -2.14
N SER A 108 3.06 -2.49 -2.81
CA SER A 108 4.15 -2.24 -3.72
C SER A 108 3.61 -1.95 -5.13
N SER A 109 4.21 -2.47 -6.15
CA SER A 109 3.83 -2.33 -7.56
C SER A 109 4.65 -3.30 -8.40
N VAL A 110 4.13 -3.70 -9.54
CA VAL A 110 4.94 -4.34 -10.59
C VAL A 110 6.14 -3.49 -11.00
N SER A 111 6.03 -2.15 -10.86
CA SER A 111 7.16 -1.23 -11.09
C SER A 111 8.30 -1.41 -10.09
N GLY A 112 8.04 -1.90 -8.88
CA GLY A 112 9.07 -2.23 -7.89
C GLY A 112 9.86 -3.49 -8.24
N LYS A 113 9.25 -4.41 -9.01
CA LYS A 113 9.87 -5.66 -9.45
C LYS A 113 10.66 -5.49 -10.75
N ARG A 114 10.03 -5.02 -11.81
CA ARG A 114 10.65 -4.94 -13.15
C ARG A 114 11.16 -3.55 -13.53
N GLY A 115 10.90 -2.53 -12.71
CA GLY A 115 11.12 -1.14 -13.09
C GLY A 115 10.10 -0.63 -14.10
N GLY A 116 10.16 0.67 -14.40
CA GLY A 116 9.28 1.33 -15.36
C GLY A 116 7.84 1.48 -14.90
N GLY A 117 6.99 1.83 -15.84
CA GLY A 117 5.56 2.02 -15.60
C GLY A 117 5.03 3.24 -16.33
N VAL A 118 3.71 3.28 -16.50
CA VAL A 118 3.04 4.35 -17.25
C VAL A 118 3.03 5.65 -16.44
N PHE A 119 2.82 5.53 -15.12
CA PHE A 119 2.62 6.66 -14.21
C PHE A 119 3.80 6.93 -13.26
N GLY A 120 4.84 6.09 -13.27
CA GLY A 120 5.97 6.19 -12.37
C GLY A 120 7.32 6.35 -13.07
N GLY A 121 8.19 7.20 -12.53
CA GLY A 121 9.59 7.29 -12.91
C GLY A 121 10.49 6.34 -12.09
N ALA A 122 11.82 6.45 -12.28
CA ALA A 122 12.79 5.58 -11.62
C ALA A 122 12.75 5.67 -10.08
N HIS A 123 12.53 6.87 -9.52
CA HIS A 123 12.37 7.07 -8.07
C HIS A 123 11.13 6.39 -7.50
N TYR A 124 10.02 6.36 -8.25
CA TYR A 124 8.83 5.61 -7.86
C TYR A 124 9.11 4.10 -7.83
N SER A 125 9.69 3.56 -8.92
CA SER A 125 10.09 2.15 -9.00
C SER A 125 11.04 1.77 -7.86
N ALA A 126 12.04 2.60 -7.59
CA ALA A 126 12.98 2.40 -6.49
C ALA A 126 12.28 2.41 -5.12
N SER A 127 11.32 3.33 -4.89
CA SER A 127 10.56 3.37 -3.64
C SER A 127 9.70 2.11 -3.44
N LYS A 128 9.10 1.59 -4.51
CA LYS A 128 8.28 0.36 -4.45
C LYS A 128 9.12 -0.91 -4.31
N ALA A 129 10.32 -0.93 -4.88
CA ALA A 129 11.32 -1.98 -4.63
C ALA A 129 11.81 -1.98 -3.17
N ALA A 130 12.02 -0.80 -2.58
CA ALA A 130 12.39 -0.67 -1.18
C ALA A 130 11.34 -1.28 -0.23
N VAL A 131 10.05 -1.15 -0.55
CA VAL A 131 8.94 -1.77 0.22
C VAL A 131 9.06 -3.30 0.22
N LEU A 132 9.45 -3.93 -0.89
CA LEU A 132 9.63 -5.38 -0.99
C LEU A 132 10.73 -5.87 -0.06
N GLY A 133 11.91 -5.24 -0.12
CA GLY A 133 13.04 -5.56 0.75
C GLY A 133 12.72 -5.33 2.23
N PHE A 134 12.03 -4.23 2.55
CA PHE A 134 11.56 -3.93 3.90
C PHE A 134 10.63 -5.00 4.44
N SER A 135 9.62 -5.40 3.66
CA SER A 135 8.65 -6.44 4.06
C SER A 135 9.32 -7.78 4.36
N LYS A 136 10.27 -8.22 3.52
CA LYS A 136 11.01 -9.47 3.72
C LYS A 136 11.83 -9.47 5.01
N ASN A 137 12.50 -8.35 5.32
CA ASN A 137 13.24 -8.25 6.58
C ASN A 137 12.29 -8.21 7.79
N LEU A 138 11.24 -7.41 7.71
CA LEU A 138 10.23 -7.31 8.76
C LEU A 138 9.59 -8.67 9.07
N ALA A 139 9.30 -9.49 8.04
CA ALA A 139 8.77 -10.84 8.22
C ALA A 139 9.64 -11.69 9.16
N ARG A 140 10.97 -11.62 9.00
CA ARG A 140 11.92 -12.36 9.85
C ARG A 140 11.89 -11.88 11.30
N GLU A 141 11.71 -10.57 11.51
CA GLU A 141 11.71 -9.97 12.85
C GLU A 141 10.44 -10.25 13.63
N VAL A 142 9.27 -10.23 12.96
CA VAL A 142 7.97 -10.22 13.64
C VAL A 142 7.24 -11.56 13.67
N SER A 143 7.64 -12.54 12.85
CA SER A 143 6.95 -13.83 12.77
C SER A 143 6.87 -14.57 14.12
N GLN A 144 7.88 -14.46 14.98
CA GLN A 144 7.88 -15.03 16.32
C GLN A 144 6.75 -14.50 17.23
N TYR A 145 6.16 -13.37 16.86
CA TYR A 145 5.03 -12.76 17.59
C TYR A 145 3.66 -13.10 16.96
N GLY A 146 3.61 -14.04 16.02
CA GLY A 146 2.37 -14.38 15.29
C GLY A 146 1.91 -13.32 14.29
N ILE A 147 2.83 -12.45 13.85
CA ILE A 147 2.58 -11.38 12.89
C ILE A 147 3.09 -11.84 11.51
N THR A 148 2.25 -11.67 10.48
CA THR A 148 2.67 -11.84 9.08
C THR A 148 2.77 -10.48 8.38
N THR A 149 3.68 -10.37 7.43
CA THR A 149 3.82 -9.18 6.58
C THR A 149 4.08 -9.59 5.14
N ASN A 150 3.29 -9.08 4.22
CA ASN A 150 3.33 -9.44 2.80
C ASN A 150 3.14 -8.21 1.93
N CYS A 151 3.51 -8.32 0.67
CA CYS A 151 3.30 -7.28 -0.33
C CYS A 151 2.28 -7.73 -1.38
N VAL A 152 1.48 -6.80 -1.87
CA VAL A 152 0.78 -6.95 -3.15
C VAL A 152 1.46 -6.06 -4.18
N CYS A 153 1.61 -6.58 -5.41
CA CYS A 153 2.28 -5.92 -6.52
C CYS A 153 1.30 -5.70 -7.69
N PRO A 154 0.41 -4.70 -7.61
CA PRO A 154 -0.52 -4.41 -8.69
C PRO A 154 0.20 -3.98 -9.96
N GLY A 155 -0.33 -4.42 -11.10
CA GLY A 155 0.00 -3.90 -12.42
C GLY A 155 -0.82 -2.65 -12.74
N LEU A 156 -1.36 -2.61 -13.96
CA LEU A 156 -2.30 -1.58 -14.38
C LEU A 156 -3.67 -1.84 -13.76
N ILE A 157 -4.18 -0.90 -12.96
CA ILE A 157 -5.48 -1.02 -12.28
C ILE A 157 -6.38 0.14 -12.71
N ASN A 158 -7.66 -0.17 -12.92
CA ASN A 158 -8.70 0.78 -13.31
C ASN A 158 -9.01 1.75 -12.17
N THR A 159 -8.35 2.90 -12.18
CA THR A 159 -8.49 3.99 -11.20
C THR A 159 -8.72 5.31 -11.92
N GLU A 160 -9.05 6.37 -11.20
CA GLU A 160 -9.26 7.70 -11.81
C GLU A 160 -8.02 8.20 -12.58
N ILE A 161 -6.82 7.86 -12.14
CA ILE A 161 -5.58 8.21 -12.86
C ILE A 161 -5.55 7.56 -14.24
N TRP A 162 -5.98 6.30 -14.34
CA TRP A 162 -6.05 5.56 -15.60
C TRP A 162 -7.07 6.17 -16.56
N LYS A 163 -8.23 6.59 -16.07
CA LYS A 163 -9.31 7.17 -16.90
C LYS A 163 -8.90 8.48 -17.59
N SER A 164 -7.88 9.17 -17.09
CA SER A 164 -7.35 10.40 -17.69
C SER A 164 -6.40 10.17 -18.86
N MET A 165 -6.03 8.92 -19.15
CA MET A 165 -5.08 8.58 -20.20
C MET A 165 -5.73 8.64 -21.59
N PRO A 166 -5.03 9.20 -22.60
CA PRO A 166 -5.50 9.13 -23.99
C PRO A 166 -5.69 7.69 -24.45
N LYS A 167 -6.79 7.44 -25.18
CA LYS A 167 -7.21 6.08 -25.59
C LYS A 167 -6.12 5.30 -26.31
N GLU A 168 -5.40 5.91 -27.23
CA GLU A 168 -4.32 5.27 -27.97
C GLU A 168 -3.18 4.76 -27.08
N GLN A 169 -2.81 5.55 -26.06
CA GLN A 169 -1.83 5.13 -25.08
C GLN A 169 -2.37 4.01 -24.18
N ALA A 170 -3.64 4.10 -23.82
CA ALA A 170 -4.32 3.07 -23.03
C ALA A 170 -4.33 1.74 -23.77
N ASP A 171 -4.73 1.74 -25.05
CA ASP A 171 -4.78 0.54 -25.88
C ASP A 171 -3.38 -0.10 -26.03
N ALA A 172 -2.34 0.72 -26.22
CA ALA A 172 -0.96 0.24 -26.31
C ALA A 172 -0.47 -0.42 -24.98
N VAL A 173 -0.86 0.12 -23.83
CA VAL A 173 -0.52 -0.48 -22.54
C VAL A 173 -1.28 -1.79 -22.30
N ILE A 174 -2.58 -1.81 -22.63
CA ILE A 174 -3.42 -3.01 -22.51
C ILE A 174 -2.90 -4.15 -23.40
N ALA A 175 -2.43 -3.84 -24.60
CA ALA A 175 -1.86 -4.83 -25.51
C ALA A 175 -0.64 -5.59 -24.91
N GLY A 176 0.04 -5.00 -23.93
CA GLY A 176 1.13 -5.64 -23.19
C GLY A 176 0.68 -6.49 -21.99
N ILE A 177 -0.62 -6.59 -21.71
CA ILE A 177 -1.17 -7.38 -20.61
C ILE A 177 -1.76 -8.67 -21.18
N PRO A 178 -1.26 -9.87 -20.83
CA PRO A 178 -1.79 -11.14 -21.33
C PRO A 178 -3.30 -11.33 -21.13
N MET A 179 -3.87 -10.85 -20.01
CA MET A 179 -5.31 -10.90 -19.78
C MET A 179 -6.11 -9.89 -20.59
N GLY A 180 -5.48 -9.00 -21.39
CA GLY A 180 -6.11 -8.07 -22.33
C GLY A 180 -6.94 -6.95 -21.70
N ARG A 181 -6.77 -6.68 -20.41
CA ARG A 181 -7.49 -5.63 -19.70
C ARG A 181 -6.71 -5.10 -18.48
N PRO A 182 -7.01 -3.89 -17.98
CA PRO A 182 -6.58 -3.50 -16.65
C PRO A 182 -7.28 -4.38 -15.59
N GLY A 183 -6.66 -4.50 -14.41
CA GLY A 183 -7.31 -5.07 -13.24
C GLY A 183 -8.28 -4.07 -12.61
N GLU A 184 -9.23 -4.58 -11.83
CA GLU A 184 -10.15 -3.76 -11.05
C GLU A 184 -9.63 -3.56 -9.62
N THR A 185 -9.99 -2.46 -8.98
CA THR A 185 -9.61 -2.18 -7.59
C THR A 185 -10.06 -3.28 -6.64
N GLN A 186 -11.20 -3.90 -6.92
CA GLN A 186 -11.72 -5.03 -6.15
C GLN A 186 -10.82 -6.27 -6.25
N GLU A 187 -10.14 -6.51 -7.37
CA GLU A 187 -9.23 -7.65 -7.52
C GLU A 187 -8.00 -7.48 -6.62
N VAL A 188 -7.51 -6.24 -6.46
CA VAL A 188 -6.44 -5.92 -5.51
C VAL A 188 -6.94 -6.06 -4.06
N ALA A 189 -8.13 -5.53 -3.76
CA ALA A 189 -8.73 -5.63 -2.44
C ALA A 189 -8.95 -7.08 -2.00
N ASN A 190 -9.37 -7.97 -2.90
CA ASN A 190 -9.57 -9.38 -2.61
C ASN A 190 -8.26 -10.07 -2.15
N ALA A 191 -7.14 -9.77 -2.80
CA ALA A 191 -5.84 -10.30 -2.40
C ALA A 191 -5.39 -9.74 -1.04
N ILE A 192 -5.62 -8.46 -0.78
CA ILE A 192 -5.34 -7.83 0.52
C ILE A 192 -6.16 -8.49 1.61
N VAL A 193 -7.46 -8.70 1.40
CA VAL A 193 -8.37 -9.35 2.37
C VAL A 193 -7.92 -10.77 2.64
N PHE A 194 -7.53 -11.53 1.61
CA PHE A 194 -6.98 -12.87 1.80
C PHE A 194 -5.72 -12.86 2.67
N LEU A 195 -4.75 -12.00 2.36
CA LEU A 195 -3.50 -11.89 3.15
C LEU A 195 -3.74 -11.40 4.58
N ALA A 196 -4.78 -10.61 4.80
CA ALA A 196 -5.20 -10.13 6.12
C ALA A 196 -5.98 -11.17 6.93
N SER A 197 -6.40 -12.28 6.32
CA SER A 197 -7.23 -13.30 6.92
C SER A 197 -6.43 -14.32 7.75
N LYS A 198 -7.14 -15.22 8.45
CA LYS A 198 -6.53 -16.32 9.19
C LYS A 198 -6.05 -17.44 8.26
N GLU A 199 -6.64 -17.57 7.10
CA GLU A 199 -6.30 -18.56 6.08
C GLU A 199 -4.89 -18.35 5.53
N ALA A 200 -4.40 -17.09 5.54
CA ALA A 200 -3.04 -16.73 5.15
C ALA A 200 -2.01 -16.79 6.30
N SER A 201 -2.32 -17.46 7.42
CA SER A 201 -1.51 -17.42 8.64
C SER A 201 -0.08 -18.00 8.49
N TYR A 202 0.19 -18.75 7.44
CA TYR A 202 1.51 -19.31 7.14
C TYR A 202 2.21 -18.64 5.95
N ILE A 203 1.62 -17.54 5.43
CA ILE A 203 2.18 -16.74 4.33
C ILE A 203 2.80 -15.49 4.93
N THR A 204 4.12 -15.33 4.82
CA THR A 204 4.83 -14.14 5.29
C THR A 204 6.10 -13.90 4.49
N GLY A 205 6.42 -12.64 4.22
CA GLY A 205 7.54 -12.23 3.37
C GLY A 205 7.27 -12.38 1.87
N GLU A 206 6.02 -12.65 1.48
CA GLU A 206 5.62 -12.95 0.10
C GLU A 206 5.24 -11.69 -0.69
N GLU A 207 5.39 -11.76 -2.00
CA GLU A 207 5.05 -10.72 -2.97
C GLU A 207 4.02 -11.27 -3.96
N ILE A 208 2.74 -10.92 -3.77
CA ILE A 208 1.67 -11.40 -4.65
C ILE A 208 1.47 -10.45 -5.82
N ASP A 209 1.68 -10.96 -7.03
CA ASP A 209 1.44 -10.24 -8.28
C ASP A 209 -0.04 -10.22 -8.64
N ILE A 210 -0.57 -8.99 -8.90
CA ILE A 210 -1.95 -8.75 -9.32
C ILE A 210 -1.87 -7.89 -10.57
N ASN A 211 -1.43 -8.48 -11.69
CA ASN A 211 -0.98 -7.71 -12.84
C ASN A 211 -1.44 -8.26 -14.20
N GLY A 212 -2.34 -9.26 -14.22
CA GLY A 212 -2.87 -9.84 -15.45
C GLY A 212 -1.80 -10.53 -16.32
N GLY A 213 -0.68 -10.93 -15.73
CA GLY A 213 0.44 -11.56 -16.43
C GLY A 213 1.42 -10.58 -17.09
N SER A 214 1.30 -9.27 -16.83
CA SER A 214 2.22 -8.27 -17.40
C SER A 214 3.64 -8.38 -16.84
N HIS A 215 3.81 -9.12 -15.76
CA HIS A 215 5.07 -9.53 -15.16
C HIS A 215 4.88 -10.89 -14.48
N MET A 216 5.84 -11.78 -14.63
CA MET A 216 5.88 -13.10 -14.01
C MET A 216 7.30 -13.33 -13.49
N ASP A 217 7.44 -13.78 -12.25
CA ASP A 217 8.73 -14.18 -11.64
C ASP A 217 9.11 -15.58 -12.03
#